data_0314322ddb41f807104140dac7cb1c8a
#
_entry.id   0314322ddb41f807104140dac7cb1c8a
#
_cell.length_a   1.000
_cell.length_b   1.000
_cell.length_c   1.000
_cell.angle_alpha   90.00
_cell.angle_beta   90.00
_cell.angle_gamma   90.00
#
_symmetry.space_group_name_H-M   'P 1'
#
loop_
_entity.id
_entity.type
_entity.pdbx_description
1 polymer ?
#
loop_
_entity_poly.entity_id
_entity_poly.type
_entity_poly.pdbx_seq_one_letter_code
_entity_poly.pdbx_strand_id
1 'polypeptide(L)'
;MYGHEFKELRLEQGITQKEACRGICSESKLSRWENDQVEVEFSTAMNLLNRIHITSHEFMGWSKFSPRPEIDPELSEAIEKENIPFLKRVTQKQLTKYHKNHNKFDLFMAANLCNQLFIIEHKNYLPPIDQKKLFAIFSKVNLWSQYYISAFGASIFLFNPKQIYGSSMQIIRNIDRLKEAETSFNLEIIMGSLSDGILRLISLNELSYAQKLVKELKKIELPQYLMFFTLTLTYLQKAIDYMKNSDDKPILTLISEVLDLGCSVQATTYLDMFKYLKAQRKKYNF
;
A
#
# COMPACT_ATOMS: atom_id res chain seq x y z
N MET A 1 -21.57 -10.87 15.33
CA MET A 1 -21.62 -9.86 16.42
C MET A 1 -20.29 -9.94 17.16
N TYR A 2 -19.81 -8.84 17.73
CA TYR A 2 -18.44 -8.74 18.28
C TYR A 2 -18.41 -8.65 19.80
N GLY A 3 -19.51 -8.95 20.43
CA GLY A 3 -19.62 -8.92 21.87
C GLY A 3 -18.82 -10.01 22.55
N HIS A 4 -18.70 -11.17 21.91
CA HIS A 4 -17.90 -12.27 22.43
C HIS A 4 -16.42 -11.94 22.49
N GLU A 5 -15.87 -11.33 21.41
CA GLU A 5 -14.47 -10.90 21.36
C GLU A 5 -14.18 -9.82 22.42
N PHE A 6 -15.12 -8.87 22.59
CA PHE A 6 -14.99 -7.88 23.66
C PHE A 6 -14.97 -8.54 25.05
N LYS A 7 -15.84 -9.55 25.29
CA LYS A 7 -15.86 -10.30 26.55
C LYS A 7 -14.54 -10.98 26.85
N GLU A 8 -13.92 -11.64 25.86
CA GLU A 8 -12.62 -12.29 26.01
C GLU A 8 -11.56 -11.26 26.44
N LEU A 9 -11.44 -10.15 25.71
CA LEU A 9 -10.47 -9.10 26.00
C LEU A 9 -10.71 -8.47 27.38
N ARG A 10 -11.96 -8.22 27.75
CA ARG A 10 -12.31 -7.69 29.08
C ARG A 10 -11.89 -8.65 30.20
N LEU A 11 -12.14 -9.95 30.03
CA LEU A 11 -11.75 -10.97 31.00
C LEU A 11 -10.22 -11.10 31.10
N GLU A 12 -9.51 -11.05 30.01
CA GLU A 12 -8.03 -11.03 30.00
C GLU A 12 -7.46 -9.81 30.73
N GLN A 13 -8.15 -8.66 30.70
CA GLN A 13 -7.80 -7.48 31.48
C GLN A 13 -8.26 -7.57 32.95
N GLY A 14 -8.95 -8.63 33.35
CA GLY A 14 -9.45 -8.80 34.73
C GLY A 14 -10.57 -7.84 35.11
N ILE A 15 -11.25 -7.22 34.15
CA ILE A 15 -12.28 -6.20 34.36
C ILE A 15 -13.66 -6.86 34.41
N THR A 16 -14.45 -6.54 35.45
CA THR A 16 -15.82 -7.05 35.60
C THR A 16 -16.80 -6.34 34.64
N GLN A 17 -17.96 -6.96 34.35
CA GLN A 17 -19.00 -6.30 33.57
C GLN A 17 -19.46 -4.98 34.20
N LYS A 18 -19.59 -4.97 35.52
CA LYS A 18 -20.00 -3.79 36.29
C LYS A 18 -18.99 -2.63 36.15
N GLU A 19 -17.69 -2.93 36.16
CA GLU A 19 -16.64 -1.92 35.94
C GLU A 19 -16.64 -1.43 34.49
N ALA A 20 -16.75 -2.34 33.54
CA ALA A 20 -16.72 -2.02 32.13
C ALA A 20 -17.91 -1.13 31.70
N CYS A 21 -19.13 -1.45 32.16
CA CYS A 21 -20.34 -0.74 31.73
C CYS A 21 -20.62 0.57 32.50
N ARG A 22 -19.90 0.84 33.59
CA ARG A 22 -20.18 1.97 34.51
C ARG A 22 -20.19 3.32 33.77
N GLY A 23 -21.37 3.96 33.74
CA GLY A 23 -21.57 5.25 33.07
C GLY A 23 -21.66 5.18 31.55
N ILE A 24 -21.67 3.96 30.96
CA ILE A 24 -21.73 3.75 29.51
C ILE A 24 -23.05 3.07 29.13
N CYS A 25 -23.39 1.97 29.77
CA CYS A 25 -24.64 1.24 29.54
C CYS A 25 -25.04 0.44 30.78
N SER A 26 -26.21 -0.22 30.74
CA SER A 26 -26.59 -1.15 31.81
C SER A 26 -25.80 -2.46 31.74
N GLU A 27 -25.54 -3.07 32.90
CA GLU A 27 -24.88 -4.38 32.99
C GLU A 27 -25.61 -5.46 32.20
N SER A 28 -26.94 -5.43 32.22
CA SER A 28 -27.77 -6.33 31.42
C SER A 28 -27.57 -6.13 29.90
N LYS A 29 -27.43 -4.87 29.43
CA LYS A 29 -27.16 -4.59 28.02
C LYS A 29 -25.79 -5.12 27.61
N LEU A 30 -24.77 -4.88 28.46
CA LEU A 30 -23.43 -5.40 28.22
C LEU A 30 -23.41 -6.94 28.18
N SER A 31 -24.02 -7.59 29.18
CA SER A 31 -24.10 -9.05 29.25
C SER A 31 -24.76 -9.66 28.01
N ARG A 32 -25.86 -9.06 27.53
CA ARG A 32 -26.54 -9.52 26.31
C ARG A 32 -25.69 -9.32 25.06
N TRP A 33 -24.93 -8.22 24.97
CA TRP A 33 -24.02 -7.99 23.85
C TRP A 33 -22.86 -8.99 23.88
N GLU A 34 -22.25 -9.23 25.03
CA GLU A 34 -21.16 -10.20 25.22
C GLU A 34 -21.58 -11.66 24.91
N ASN A 35 -22.86 -11.95 24.92
CA ASN A 35 -23.43 -13.24 24.53
C ASN A 35 -24.08 -13.21 23.12
N ASP A 36 -23.75 -12.22 22.33
CA ASP A 36 -24.22 -12.01 20.94
C ASP A 36 -25.76 -12.01 20.78
N GLN A 37 -26.49 -11.58 21.82
CA GLN A 37 -27.95 -11.51 21.82
C GLN A 37 -28.50 -10.17 21.36
N VAL A 38 -27.71 -9.11 21.41
CA VAL A 38 -28.06 -7.75 20.98
C VAL A 38 -26.84 -7.06 20.38
N GLU A 39 -27.09 -6.07 19.55
CA GLU A 39 -26.07 -5.15 19.08
C GLU A 39 -25.99 -3.90 19.98
N VAL A 40 -24.85 -3.25 20.00
CA VAL A 40 -24.65 -1.95 20.63
C VAL A 40 -24.31 -0.91 19.58
N GLU A 41 -24.62 0.34 19.87
CA GLU A 41 -24.23 1.46 19.05
C GLU A 41 -22.69 1.58 19.00
N PHE A 42 -22.17 2.03 17.86
CA PHE A 42 -20.73 2.19 17.67
C PHE A 42 -20.08 3.04 18.75
N SER A 43 -20.70 4.15 19.16
CA SER A 43 -20.23 5.00 20.26
C SER A 43 -20.15 4.26 21.58
N THR A 44 -21.12 3.40 21.87
CA THR A 44 -21.12 2.55 23.09
C THR A 44 -19.98 1.55 23.03
N ALA A 45 -19.76 0.88 21.90
CA ALA A 45 -18.64 -0.05 21.72
C ALA A 45 -17.29 0.65 21.93
N MET A 46 -17.10 1.85 21.31
CA MET A 46 -15.86 2.63 21.49
C MET A 46 -15.61 3.01 22.96
N ASN A 47 -16.65 3.44 23.67
CA ASN A 47 -16.53 3.79 25.08
C ASN A 47 -16.20 2.56 25.97
N LEU A 48 -16.77 1.39 25.64
CA LEU A 48 -16.47 0.14 26.33
C LEU A 48 -15.02 -0.30 26.08
N LEU A 49 -14.54 -0.23 24.83
CA LEU A 49 -13.14 -0.52 24.49
C LEU A 49 -12.17 0.40 25.23
N ASN A 50 -12.43 1.71 25.23
CA ASN A 50 -11.61 2.67 25.98
C ASN A 50 -11.59 2.37 27.48
N ARG A 51 -12.71 1.90 28.05
CA ARG A 51 -12.81 1.53 29.47
C ARG A 51 -11.92 0.33 29.83
N ILE A 52 -11.75 -0.61 28.92
CA ILE A 52 -10.87 -1.77 29.11
C ILE A 52 -9.47 -1.54 28.53
N HIS A 53 -9.14 -0.29 28.19
CA HIS A 53 -7.84 0.13 27.65
C HIS A 53 -7.41 -0.59 26.37
N ILE A 54 -8.38 -0.99 25.55
CA ILE A 54 -8.15 -1.57 24.22
C ILE A 54 -8.49 -0.50 23.18
N THR A 55 -7.56 -0.22 22.30
CA THR A 55 -7.81 0.70 21.17
C THR A 55 -8.72 0.04 20.13
N SER A 56 -9.44 0.86 19.36
CA SER A 56 -10.23 0.34 18.23
C SER A 56 -9.37 -0.43 17.22
N HIS A 57 -8.12 0.00 17.03
CA HIS A 57 -7.18 -0.66 16.12
C HIS A 57 -6.81 -2.07 16.60
N GLU A 58 -6.48 -2.22 17.90
CA GLU A 58 -6.20 -3.53 18.50
C GLU A 58 -7.42 -4.44 18.39
N PHE A 59 -8.60 -3.93 18.77
CA PHE A 59 -9.85 -4.69 18.69
C PHE A 59 -10.13 -5.17 17.27
N MET A 60 -10.00 -4.30 16.27
CA MET A 60 -10.20 -4.64 14.87
C MET A 60 -9.13 -5.61 14.34
N GLY A 61 -7.92 -5.56 14.89
CA GLY A 61 -6.82 -6.45 14.52
C GLY A 61 -6.96 -7.86 15.09
N TRP A 62 -7.51 -8.01 16.30
CA TRP A 62 -7.71 -9.29 16.98
C TRP A 62 -9.07 -9.92 16.65
N SER A 63 -10.10 -9.11 16.47
CA SER A 63 -11.38 -9.60 16.01
C SER A 63 -11.30 -10.00 14.54
N LYS A 64 -12.03 -11.04 14.15
CA LYS A 64 -12.20 -11.44 12.74
C LYS A 64 -12.97 -10.39 11.92
N PHE A 65 -13.10 -9.17 12.43
CA PHE A 65 -13.84 -8.05 11.84
C PHE A 65 -13.15 -7.44 10.61
N SER A 66 -11.82 -7.42 10.63
CA SER A 66 -11.09 -7.05 9.42
C SER A 66 -10.83 -8.33 8.64
N PRO A 67 -11.63 -8.66 7.62
CA PRO A 67 -11.16 -9.61 6.64
C PRO A 67 -9.92 -8.94 6.06
N ARG A 68 -8.74 -9.30 6.59
CA ARG A 68 -7.55 -9.19 5.76
C ARG A 68 -7.98 -9.90 4.49
N PRO A 69 -7.93 -9.24 3.31
CA PRO A 69 -8.18 -9.97 2.10
C PRO A 69 -7.27 -11.19 2.21
N GLU A 70 -7.87 -12.37 2.33
CA GLU A 70 -7.11 -13.60 2.29
C GLU A 70 -6.34 -13.50 0.99
N ILE A 71 -5.05 -13.22 1.12
CA ILE A 71 -4.16 -13.24 -0.03
C ILE A 71 -4.24 -14.70 -0.44
N ASP A 72 -4.85 -14.95 -1.58
CA ASP A 72 -4.97 -16.29 -2.13
C ASP A 72 -3.55 -16.91 -2.11
N PRO A 73 -3.28 -17.93 -1.28
CA PRO A 73 -1.94 -18.49 -1.15
C PRO A 73 -1.41 -19.00 -2.50
N GLU A 74 -2.30 -19.54 -3.34
CA GLU A 74 -1.95 -20.02 -4.68
C GLU A 74 -1.54 -18.87 -5.60
N LEU A 75 -2.20 -17.70 -5.47
CA LEU A 75 -1.83 -16.51 -6.23
C LEU A 75 -0.49 -15.93 -5.74
N SER A 76 -0.26 -15.90 -4.42
CA SER A 76 1.01 -15.43 -3.85
C SER A 76 2.18 -16.29 -4.30
N GLU A 77 2.04 -17.62 -4.22
CA GLU A 77 3.03 -18.58 -4.69
C GLU A 77 3.28 -18.45 -6.21
N ALA A 78 2.21 -18.22 -7.00
CA ALA A 78 2.31 -18.04 -8.44
C ALA A 78 3.05 -16.75 -8.81
N ILE A 79 2.90 -15.67 -8.04
CA ILE A 79 3.65 -14.42 -8.22
C ILE A 79 5.12 -14.65 -7.87
N GLU A 80 5.40 -15.27 -6.72
CA GLU A 80 6.77 -15.52 -6.25
C GLU A 80 7.56 -16.43 -7.21
N LYS A 81 6.90 -17.47 -7.73
CA LYS A 81 7.50 -18.43 -8.67
C LYS A 81 7.37 -18.02 -10.15
N GLU A 82 6.87 -16.82 -10.42
CA GLU A 82 6.65 -16.32 -11.78
C GLU A 82 5.86 -17.32 -12.67
N ASN A 83 4.81 -17.94 -12.10
CA ASN A 83 3.98 -18.88 -12.85
C ASN A 83 3.08 -18.15 -13.86
N ILE A 84 3.67 -17.76 -14.99
CA ILE A 84 3.02 -16.97 -16.05
C ILE A 84 1.71 -17.62 -16.55
N PRO A 85 1.65 -18.95 -16.84
CA PRO A 85 0.39 -19.56 -17.30
C PRO A 85 -0.75 -19.40 -16.29
N PHE A 86 -0.47 -19.60 -15.00
CA PHE A 86 -1.45 -19.42 -13.93
C PHE A 86 -1.89 -17.95 -13.84
N LEU A 87 -0.94 -17.02 -13.78
CA LEU A 87 -1.21 -15.59 -13.69
C LEU A 87 -2.06 -15.10 -14.88
N LYS A 88 -1.79 -15.53 -16.10
CA LYS A 88 -2.61 -15.20 -17.28
C LYS A 88 -4.03 -15.74 -17.16
N ARG A 89 -4.22 -16.96 -16.68
CA ARG A 89 -5.54 -17.57 -16.47
C ARG A 89 -6.36 -16.78 -15.46
N VAL A 90 -5.77 -16.44 -14.30
CA VAL A 90 -6.44 -15.67 -13.25
C VAL A 90 -6.75 -14.26 -13.71
N THR A 91 -5.82 -13.61 -14.43
CA THR A 91 -6.02 -12.28 -15.02
C THR A 91 -7.20 -12.28 -16.00
N GLN A 92 -7.27 -13.26 -16.89
CA GLN A 92 -8.37 -13.38 -17.85
C GLN A 92 -9.71 -13.59 -17.15
N LYS A 93 -9.75 -14.45 -16.12
CA LYS A 93 -10.95 -14.66 -15.30
C LYS A 93 -11.41 -13.36 -14.63
N GLN A 94 -10.48 -12.58 -14.09
CA GLN A 94 -10.78 -11.32 -13.41
C GLN A 94 -11.25 -10.24 -14.39
N LEU A 95 -10.64 -10.13 -15.57
CA LEU A 95 -11.10 -9.23 -16.65
C LEU A 95 -12.52 -9.60 -17.10
N THR A 96 -12.80 -10.90 -17.30
CA THR A 96 -14.14 -11.39 -17.66
C THR A 96 -15.16 -11.02 -16.58
N LYS A 97 -14.83 -11.16 -15.31
CA LYS A 97 -15.68 -10.74 -14.18
C LYS A 97 -15.98 -9.26 -14.24
N TYR A 98 -14.95 -8.43 -14.44
CA TYR A 98 -15.10 -6.99 -14.56
C TYR A 98 -15.98 -6.61 -15.78
N HIS A 99 -15.77 -7.21 -16.93
CA HIS A 99 -16.57 -6.90 -18.13
C HIS A 99 -18.03 -7.29 -17.99
N LYS A 100 -18.34 -8.26 -17.12
CA LYS A 100 -19.71 -8.69 -16.81
C LYS A 100 -20.44 -7.72 -15.86
N ASN A 101 -19.76 -7.22 -14.83
CA ASN A 101 -20.40 -6.46 -13.77
C ASN A 101 -20.03 -4.97 -13.71
N HIS A 102 -18.99 -4.57 -14.44
CA HIS A 102 -18.43 -3.21 -14.48
C HIS A 102 -18.07 -2.64 -13.09
N ASN A 103 -17.81 -3.51 -12.12
CA ASN A 103 -17.44 -3.09 -10.77
C ASN A 103 -15.99 -2.56 -10.77
N LYS A 104 -15.81 -1.31 -10.30
CA LYS A 104 -14.49 -0.67 -10.25
C LYS A 104 -13.46 -1.44 -9.43
N PHE A 105 -13.88 -2.15 -8.38
CA PHE A 105 -12.97 -2.95 -7.56
C PHE A 105 -12.46 -4.20 -8.31
N ASP A 106 -13.30 -4.79 -9.18
CA ASP A 106 -12.86 -5.87 -10.06
C ASP A 106 -11.90 -5.35 -11.14
N LEU A 107 -12.04 -4.10 -11.59
CA LEU A 107 -11.06 -3.46 -12.48
C LEU A 107 -9.71 -3.25 -11.77
N PHE A 108 -9.70 -2.82 -10.51
CA PHE A 108 -8.46 -2.66 -9.74
C PHE A 108 -7.74 -4.00 -9.54
N MET A 109 -8.46 -5.05 -9.23
CA MET A 109 -7.90 -6.40 -9.13
C MET A 109 -7.33 -6.90 -10.47
N ALA A 110 -8.04 -6.68 -11.57
CA ALA A 110 -7.57 -7.00 -12.92
C ALA A 110 -6.30 -6.20 -13.27
N ALA A 111 -6.28 -4.91 -12.94
CA ALA A 111 -5.13 -4.03 -13.16
C ALA A 111 -3.91 -4.48 -12.36
N ASN A 112 -4.08 -4.85 -11.08
CA ASN A 112 -3.00 -5.40 -10.27
C ASN A 112 -2.39 -6.66 -10.92
N LEU A 113 -3.21 -7.62 -11.32
CA LEU A 113 -2.75 -8.84 -12.00
C LEU A 113 -2.03 -8.53 -13.33
N CYS A 114 -2.57 -7.59 -14.11
CA CYS A 114 -1.91 -7.12 -15.34
C CYS A 114 -0.56 -6.43 -15.04
N ASN A 115 -0.47 -5.72 -13.92
CA ASN A 115 0.76 -5.07 -13.49
C ASN A 115 1.82 -6.10 -13.09
N GLN A 116 1.45 -7.17 -12.38
CA GLN A 116 2.37 -8.28 -12.08
C GLN A 116 2.89 -8.95 -13.37
N LEU A 117 2.00 -9.25 -14.32
CA LEU A 117 2.40 -9.77 -15.61
C LEU A 117 3.31 -8.80 -16.39
N PHE A 118 3.07 -7.48 -16.27
CA PHE A 118 3.92 -6.48 -16.90
C PHE A 118 5.33 -6.49 -16.33
N ILE A 119 5.49 -6.66 -15.02
CA ILE A 119 6.81 -6.73 -14.37
C ILE A 119 7.61 -7.92 -14.92
N ILE A 120 6.96 -9.08 -15.13
CA ILE A 120 7.60 -10.31 -15.58
C ILE A 120 7.86 -10.28 -17.10
N GLU A 121 6.84 -9.99 -17.91
CA GLU A 121 6.89 -10.15 -19.38
C GLU A 121 7.12 -8.84 -20.13
N HIS A 122 7.13 -7.69 -19.44
CA HIS A 122 7.20 -6.34 -20.04
C HIS A 122 6.10 -6.07 -21.09
N LYS A 123 4.96 -6.75 -20.98
CA LYS A 123 3.80 -6.64 -21.86
C LYS A 123 2.57 -6.24 -21.06
N ASN A 124 1.86 -5.19 -21.55
CA ASN A 124 0.60 -4.78 -20.94
C ASN A 124 -0.54 -5.70 -21.41
N TYR A 125 -1.18 -6.35 -20.46
CA TYR A 125 -2.33 -7.23 -20.68
C TYR A 125 -3.67 -6.55 -20.41
N LEU A 126 -3.68 -5.34 -19.81
CA LEU A 126 -4.90 -4.58 -19.60
C LEU A 126 -5.36 -3.96 -20.93
N PRO A 127 -6.60 -4.24 -21.40
CA PRO A 127 -7.12 -3.64 -22.62
C PRO A 127 -7.06 -2.12 -22.60
N PRO A 128 -6.72 -1.43 -23.73
CA PRO A 128 -6.56 0.03 -23.75
C PRO A 128 -7.78 0.80 -23.28
N ILE A 129 -8.99 0.29 -23.53
CA ILE A 129 -10.23 0.91 -23.06
C ILE A 129 -10.36 0.83 -21.54
N ASP A 130 -9.95 -0.28 -20.93
CA ASP A 130 -10.02 -0.49 -19.49
C ASP A 130 -8.90 0.29 -18.79
N GLN A 131 -7.74 0.43 -19.42
CA GLN A 131 -6.67 1.31 -18.93
C GLN A 131 -7.15 2.78 -18.89
N LYS A 132 -7.86 3.26 -19.90
CA LYS A 132 -8.47 4.60 -19.89
C LYS A 132 -9.50 4.75 -18.77
N LYS A 133 -10.36 3.74 -18.55
CA LYS A 133 -11.33 3.74 -17.46
C LYS A 133 -10.65 3.73 -16.10
N LEU A 134 -9.64 2.89 -15.91
CA LEU A 134 -8.84 2.83 -14.69
C LEU A 134 -8.27 4.21 -14.35
N PHE A 135 -7.61 4.85 -15.27
CA PHE A 135 -7.07 6.19 -15.06
C PHE A 135 -8.17 7.24 -14.80
N ALA A 136 -9.30 7.17 -15.52
CA ALA A 136 -10.42 8.08 -15.29
C ALA A 136 -11.01 7.95 -13.86
N ILE A 137 -10.93 6.78 -13.24
CA ILE A 137 -11.31 6.61 -11.84
C ILE A 137 -10.32 7.35 -10.94
N PHE A 138 -9.01 7.12 -11.09
CA PHE A 138 -8.00 7.77 -10.26
C PHE A 138 -7.99 9.30 -10.42
N SER A 139 -8.21 9.81 -11.63
CA SER A 139 -8.25 11.27 -11.89
C SER A 139 -9.41 11.99 -11.21
N LYS A 140 -10.44 11.27 -10.76
CA LYS A 140 -11.62 11.79 -10.05
C LYS A 140 -11.57 11.57 -8.54
N VAL A 141 -10.48 10.97 -8.02
CA VAL A 141 -10.33 10.73 -6.59
C VAL A 141 -10.08 12.06 -5.87
N ASN A 142 -11.01 12.47 -5.02
CA ASN A 142 -10.85 13.63 -4.15
C ASN A 142 -10.26 13.27 -2.79
N LEU A 143 -10.58 12.07 -2.30
CA LEU A 143 -10.01 11.51 -1.07
C LEU A 143 -9.19 10.26 -1.42
N TRP A 144 -7.89 10.39 -1.35
CA TRP A 144 -6.95 9.29 -1.52
C TRP A 144 -6.91 8.42 -0.25
N SER A 145 -7.91 7.54 -0.09
CA SER A 145 -7.88 6.54 0.98
C SER A 145 -6.76 5.53 0.74
N GLN A 146 -6.37 4.81 1.80
CA GLN A 146 -5.40 3.72 1.71
C GLN A 146 -5.69 2.75 0.56
N TYR A 147 -6.96 2.41 0.34
CA TYR A 147 -7.38 1.53 -0.75
C TYR A 147 -7.03 2.09 -2.13
N TYR A 148 -7.32 3.38 -2.39
CA TYR A 148 -7.00 4.00 -3.68
C TYR A 148 -5.50 4.17 -3.89
N ILE A 149 -4.74 4.46 -2.84
CA ILE A 149 -3.28 4.57 -2.91
C ILE A 149 -2.66 3.23 -3.22
N SER A 150 -3.08 2.16 -2.52
CA SER A 150 -2.63 0.79 -2.79
C SER A 150 -2.98 0.33 -4.21
N ALA A 151 -4.21 0.60 -4.66
CA ALA A 151 -4.65 0.24 -6.01
C ALA A 151 -3.87 1.01 -7.09
N PHE A 152 -3.51 2.27 -6.84
CA PHE A 152 -2.66 3.06 -7.74
C PHE A 152 -1.24 2.48 -7.80
N GLY A 153 -0.58 2.24 -6.67
CA GLY A 153 0.74 1.62 -6.60
C GLY A 153 0.77 0.26 -7.31
N ALA A 154 -0.23 -0.60 -7.03
CA ALA A 154 -0.37 -1.92 -7.66
C ALA A 154 -0.69 -1.88 -9.17
N SER A 155 -0.83 -0.69 -9.77
CA SER A 155 -1.13 -0.51 -11.20
C SER A 155 -0.10 0.38 -11.89
N ILE A 156 0.97 0.74 -11.21
CA ILE A 156 1.87 1.85 -11.61
C ILE A 156 2.52 1.64 -12.98
N PHE A 157 2.86 0.38 -13.35
CA PHE A 157 3.50 0.06 -14.61
C PHE A 157 2.55 0.18 -15.82
N LEU A 158 1.24 0.28 -15.58
CA LEU A 158 0.22 0.43 -16.63
C LEU A 158 -0.01 1.89 -17.04
N PHE A 159 0.55 2.85 -16.30
CA PHE A 159 0.34 4.28 -16.52
C PHE A 159 1.48 4.92 -17.30
N ASN A 160 1.13 5.96 -18.05
CA ASN A 160 2.12 6.81 -18.71
C ASN A 160 2.74 7.82 -17.69
N PRO A 161 3.90 8.44 -18.04
CA PRO A 161 4.62 9.32 -17.12
C PRO A 161 3.80 10.50 -16.57
N LYS A 162 2.95 11.13 -17.42
CA LYS A 162 2.11 12.25 -16.98
C LYS A 162 1.05 11.81 -15.96
N GLN A 163 0.50 10.61 -16.17
CA GLN A 163 -0.48 10.00 -15.26
C GLN A 163 0.15 9.68 -13.90
N ILE A 164 1.34 9.04 -13.91
CA ILE A 164 2.09 8.73 -12.69
C ILE A 164 2.39 10.03 -11.92
N TYR A 165 2.99 11.01 -12.59
CA TYR A 165 3.34 12.28 -11.97
C TYR A 165 2.13 13.03 -11.41
N GLY A 166 1.06 13.14 -12.19
CA GLY A 166 -0.16 13.85 -11.80
C GLY A 166 -0.84 13.24 -10.57
N SER A 167 -1.03 11.92 -10.55
CA SER A 167 -1.63 11.20 -9.42
C SER A 167 -0.73 11.26 -8.17
N SER A 168 0.59 11.08 -8.33
CA SER A 168 1.54 11.22 -7.22
C SER A 168 1.51 12.60 -6.60
N MET A 169 1.42 13.67 -7.40
CA MET A 169 1.29 15.04 -6.90
C MET A 169 -0.03 15.28 -6.18
N GLN A 170 -1.13 14.66 -6.62
CA GLN A 170 -2.40 14.73 -5.88
C GLN A 170 -2.30 14.05 -4.52
N ILE A 171 -1.67 12.87 -4.43
CA ILE A 171 -1.43 12.17 -3.15
C ILE A 171 -0.58 13.07 -2.23
N ILE A 172 0.52 13.62 -2.71
CA ILE A 172 1.42 14.49 -1.93
C ILE A 172 0.69 15.73 -1.39
N ARG A 173 -0.16 16.38 -2.19
CA ARG A 173 -0.94 17.55 -1.76
C ARG A 173 -1.96 17.23 -0.65
N ASN A 174 -2.39 15.99 -0.54
CA ASN A 174 -3.31 15.53 0.49
C ASN A 174 -2.62 14.89 1.70
N ILE A 175 -1.28 14.90 1.75
CA ILE A 175 -0.53 14.10 2.72
C ILE A 175 -0.77 14.51 4.17
N ASP A 176 -0.95 15.80 4.44
CA ASP A 176 -1.21 16.29 5.80
C ASP A 176 -2.55 15.75 6.31
N ARG A 177 -3.59 15.79 5.48
CA ARG A 177 -4.88 15.18 5.79
C ARG A 177 -4.79 13.66 5.99
N LEU A 178 -3.89 13.00 5.27
CA LEU A 178 -3.66 11.56 5.39
C LEU A 178 -2.87 11.22 6.67
N LYS A 179 -1.98 12.12 7.13
CA LYS A 179 -1.26 12.00 8.40
C LYS A 179 -2.20 12.13 9.61
N GLU A 180 -3.20 13.01 9.54
CA GLU A 180 -4.19 13.20 10.61
C GLU A 180 -5.03 11.94 10.88
N ALA A 181 -5.12 11.03 9.94
CA ALA A 181 -5.82 9.74 10.09
C ALA A 181 -5.07 8.70 10.94
N GLU A 182 -4.03 9.11 11.66
CA GLU A 182 -3.31 8.45 12.77
C GLU A 182 -2.97 6.95 12.62
N THR A 183 -2.59 6.47 11.45
CA THR A 183 -1.97 5.14 11.41
C THR A 183 -0.63 5.18 10.68
N SER A 184 0.44 4.75 11.35
CA SER A 184 1.77 4.56 10.75
C SER A 184 1.72 3.74 9.47
N PHE A 185 0.82 2.77 9.42
CA PHE A 185 0.57 1.91 8.28
C PHE A 185 0.13 2.68 7.02
N ASN A 186 -0.64 3.77 7.18
CA ASN A 186 -1.04 4.62 6.04
C ASN A 186 0.17 5.31 5.39
N LEU A 187 1.12 5.81 6.19
CA LEU A 187 2.32 6.48 5.67
C LEU A 187 3.23 5.50 4.92
N GLU A 188 3.36 4.27 5.38
CA GLU A 188 4.15 3.23 4.69
C GLU A 188 3.59 2.95 3.29
N ILE A 189 2.28 2.77 3.17
CA ILE A 189 1.62 2.53 1.88
C ILE A 189 1.77 3.74 0.96
N ILE A 190 1.61 4.95 1.49
CA ILE A 190 1.76 6.19 0.71
C ILE A 190 3.18 6.28 0.18
N MET A 191 4.17 6.16 1.06
CA MET A 191 5.58 6.30 0.69
C MET A 191 6.04 5.18 -0.24
N GLY A 192 5.58 3.95 -0.03
CA GLY A 192 5.84 2.82 -0.93
C GLY A 192 5.30 3.10 -2.33
N SER A 193 4.01 3.40 -2.47
CA SER A 193 3.39 3.67 -3.77
C SER A 193 4.02 4.85 -4.51
N LEU A 194 4.42 5.91 -3.79
CA LEU A 194 5.10 7.07 -4.38
C LEU A 194 6.53 6.72 -4.81
N SER A 195 7.24 5.90 -4.04
CA SER A 195 8.58 5.41 -4.38
C SER A 195 8.57 4.55 -5.64
N ASP A 196 7.58 3.66 -5.78
CA ASP A 196 7.38 2.85 -6.99
C ASP A 196 7.09 3.73 -8.22
N GLY A 197 6.28 4.76 -8.04
CA GLY A 197 6.01 5.75 -9.08
C GLY A 197 7.26 6.49 -9.54
N ILE A 198 8.12 6.90 -8.61
CA ILE A 198 9.38 7.58 -8.92
C ILE A 198 10.33 6.60 -9.63
N LEU A 199 10.48 5.37 -9.12
CA LEU A 199 11.30 4.35 -9.76
C LEU A 199 10.85 4.08 -11.21
N ARG A 200 9.52 3.99 -11.42
CA ARG A 200 8.96 3.81 -12.75
C ARG A 200 9.28 4.99 -13.66
N LEU A 201 9.16 6.23 -13.19
CA LEU A 201 9.54 7.41 -13.97
C LEU A 201 11.03 7.42 -14.32
N ILE A 202 11.91 7.02 -13.38
CA ILE A 202 13.36 6.87 -13.65
C ILE A 202 13.57 5.82 -14.73
N SER A 203 12.91 4.67 -14.67
CA SER A 203 13.03 3.59 -15.64
C SER A 203 12.54 3.96 -17.05
N LEU A 204 11.66 4.95 -17.14
CA LEU A 204 11.16 5.52 -18.40
C LEU A 204 11.98 6.73 -18.89
N ASN A 205 13.09 7.03 -18.21
CA ASN A 205 13.94 8.20 -18.45
C ASN A 205 13.21 9.56 -18.29
N GLU A 206 12.14 9.59 -17.52
CA GLU A 206 11.36 10.81 -17.21
C GLU A 206 11.93 11.50 -15.96
N LEU A 207 13.22 11.79 -15.98
CA LEU A 207 14.00 12.24 -14.85
C LEU A 207 13.52 13.57 -14.27
N SER A 208 12.94 14.45 -15.11
CA SER A 208 12.37 15.72 -14.65
C SER A 208 11.19 15.52 -13.69
N TYR A 209 10.28 14.60 -14.02
CA TYR A 209 9.15 14.27 -13.15
C TYR A 209 9.61 13.56 -11.87
N ALA A 210 10.52 12.58 -11.99
CA ALA A 210 11.10 11.89 -10.85
C ALA A 210 11.76 12.87 -9.87
N GLN A 211 12.60 13.78 -10.37
CA GLN A 211 13.29 14.79 -9.57
C GLN A 211 12.32 15.72 -8.81
N LYS A 212 11.25 16.15 -9.47
CA LYS A 212 10.21 16.98 -8.83
C LYS A 212 9.53 16.24 -7.69
N LEU A 213 9.15 14.96 -7.88
CA LEU A 213 8.52 14.16 -6.84
C LEU A 213 9.47 13.92 -5.65
N VAL A 214 10.73 13.55 -5.89
CA VAL A 214 11.73 13.41 -4.82
C VAL A 214 11.89 14.71 -4.03
N LYS A 215 11.94 15.86 -4.72
CA LYS A 215 12.04 17.18 -4.08
C LYS A 215 10.83 17.48 -3.19
N GLU A 216 9.62 17.19 -3.64
CA GLU A 216 8.41 17.41 -2.84
C GLU A 216 8.35 16.45 -1.64
N LEU A 217 8.70 15.17 -1.82
CA LEU A 217 8.71 14.20 -0.74
C LEU A 217 9.74 14.52 0.35
N LYS A 218 10.91 15.07 -0.02
CA LYS A 218 11.93 15.51 0.94
C LYS A 218 11.50 16.68 1.84
N LYS A 219 10.42 17.40 1.48
CA LYS A 219 9.86 18.46 2.35
C LYS A 219 8.97 17.90 3.44
N ILE A 220 8.56 16.64 3.33
CA ILE A 220 7.64 16.01 4.27
C ILE A 220 8.45 15.53 5.48
N GLU A 221 8.12 16.05 6.65
CA GLU A 221 8.67 15.52 7.90
C GLU A 221 8.08 14.14 8.17
N LEU A 222 8.95 13.13 8.15
CA LEU A 222 8.60 11.75 8.47
C LEU A 222 8.97 11.43 9.92
N PRO A 223 8.14 10.67 10.63
CA PRO A 223 8.51 10.14 11.94
C PRO A 223 9.81 9.32 11.84
N GLN A 224 10.62 9.34 12.90
CA GLN A 224 11.93 8.67 12.92
C GLN A 224 11.85 7.17 12.64
N TYR A 225 10.76 6.49 13.04
CA TYR A 225 10.56 5.08 12.76
C TYR A 225 10.37 4.77 11.26
N LEU A 226 10.09 5.79 10.43
CA LEU A 226 10.03 5.68 8.97
C LEU A 226 11.38 6.02 8.29
N MET A 227 12.49 5.93 8.99
CA MET A 227 13.86 6.16 8.46
C MET A 227 14.12 5.38 7.16
N PHE A 228 13.53 4.22 7.02
CA PHE A 228 13.57 3.41 5.81
C PHE A 228 13.18 4.20 4.54
N PHE A 229 12.13 5.03 4.61
CA PHE A 229 11.71 5.84 3.46
C PHE A 229 12.68 6.99 3.17
N THR A 230 13.34 7.53 4.18
CA THR A 230 14.42 8.51 3.98
C THR A 230 15.59 7.89 3.22
N LEU A 231 15.96 6.65 3.55
CA LEU A 231 16.95 5.89 2.80
C LEU A 231 16.50 5.62 1.36
N THR A 232 15.24 5.23 1.17
CA THR A 232 14.66 5.00 -0.16
C THR A 232 14.67 6.27 -1.01
N LEU A 233 14.32 7.44 -0.46
CA LEU A 233 14.41 8.71 -1.17
C LEU A 233 15.85 9.08 -1.53
N THR A 234 16.81 8.73 -0.67
CA THR A 234 18.24 8.92 -0.94
C THR A 234 18.69 8.01 -2.08
N TYR A 235 18.27 6.74 -2.07
CA TYR A 235 18.50 5.80 -3.15
C TYR A 235 17.94 6.32 -4.48
N LEU A 236 16.67 6.75 -4.50
CA LEU A 236 16.01 7.26 -5.71
C LEU A 236 16.71 8.51 -6.27
N GLN A 237 17.21 9.40 -5.40
CA GLN A 237 18.02 10.53 -5.83
C GLN A 237 19.32 10.07 -6.51
N LYS A 238 20.05 9.13 -5.90
CA LYS A 238 21.28 8.56 -6.50
C LYS A 238 20.99 7.83 -7.81
N ALA A 239 19.82 7.17 -7.91
CA ALA A 239 19.36 6.53 -9.14
C ALA A 239 19.10 7.55 -10.27
N ILE A 240 18.47 8.69 -9.96
CA ILE A 240 18.30 9.80 -10.91
C ILE A 240 19.67 10.33 -11.39
N ASP A 241 20.60 10.52 -10.47
CA ASP A 241 21.93 11.04 -10.79
C ASP A 241 22.73 10.04 -11.65
N TYR A 242 22.63 8.73 -11.34
CA TYR A 242 23.19 7.67 -12.17
C TYR A 242 22.65 7.68 -13.61
N MET A 243 21.34 7.86 -13.76
CA MET A 243 20.73 7.94 -15.10
C MET A 243 21.27 9.12 -15.92
N LYS A 244 21.68 10.21 -15.26
CA LYS A 244 22.24 11.41 -15.91
C LYS A 244 23.71 11.27 -16.27
N ASN A 245 24.53 10.71 -15.37
CA ASN A 245 26.01 10.80 -15.45
C ASN A 245 26.74 9.47 -15.59
N SER A 246 26.05 8.33 -15.48
CA SER A 246 26.62 6.96 -15.50
C SER A 246 27.51 6.60 -14.31
N ASP A 247 27.64 7.47 -13.31
CA ASP A 247 28.44 7.17 -12.13
C ASP A 247 27.63 6.27 -11.17
N ASP A 248 28.02 5.00 -11.11
CA ASP A 248 27.35 4.00 -10.26
C ASP A 248 27.93 3.93 -8.84
N LYS A 249 29.09 4.54 -8.59
CA LYS A 249 29.78 4.50 -7.30
C LYS A 249 28.89 4.99 -6.14
N PRO A 250 28.18 6.15 -6.22
CA PRO A 250 27.39 6.65 -5.10
C PRO A 250 26.21 5.73 -4.72
N ILE A 251 25.62 5.04 -5.70
CA ILE A 251 24.49 4.14 -5.44
C ILE A 251 24.99 2.80 -4.86
N LEU A 252 26.11 2.27 -5.36
CA LEU A 252 26.73 1.05 -4.84
C LEU A 252 27.26 1.25 -3.41
N THR A 253 27.82 2.42 -3.11
CA THR A 253 28.24 2.78 -1.75
C THR A 253 27.05 2.75 -0.79
N LEU A 254 25.92 3.37 -1.15
CA LEU A 254 24.71 3.33 -0.32
C LEU A 254 24.21 1.90 -0.09
N ILE A 255 24.24 1.05 -1.12
CA ILE A 255 23.83 -0.35 -0.99
C ILE A 255 24.74 -1.11 0.00
N SER A 256 26.04 -0.87 -0.06
CA SER A 256 27.01 -1.46 0.89
C SER A 256 26.76 -0.95 2.32
N GLU A 257 26.57 0.35 2.50
CA GLU A 257 26.25 0.94 3.82
C GLU A 257 24.98 0.35 4.43
N VAL A 258 23.93 0.15 3.63
CA VAL A 258 22.68 -0.49 4.08
C VAL A 258 22.90 -1.96 4.48
N LEU A 259 23.76 -2.66 3.75
CA LEU A 259 24.13 -4.04 4.08
C LEU A 259 24.93 -4.10 5.39
N ASP A 260 25.89 -3.20 5.58
CA ASP A 260 26.73 -3.10 6.79
C ASP A 260 25.90 -2.77 8.05
N LEU A 261 24.77 -2.07 7.87
CA LEU A 261 23.77 -1.84 8.93
C LEU A 261 22.94 -3.09 9.28
N GLY A 262 23.17 -4.24 8.64
CA GLY A 262 22.43 -5.47 8.85
C GLY A 262 21.11 -5.54 8.09
N CYS A 263 20.79 -4.57 7.24
CA CYS A 263 19.53 -4.51 6.46
C CYS A 263 19.66 -5.27 5.13
N SER A 264 19.99 -6.57 5.19
CA SER A 264 20.32 -7.40 4.00
C SER A 264 19.19 -7.47 2.97
N VAL A 265 17.95 -7.62 3.42
CA VAL A 265 16.77 -7.65 2.52
C VAL A 265 16.65 -6.35 1.74
N GLN A 266 16.84 -5.22 2.39
CA GLN A 266 16.77 -3.92 1.76
C GLN A 266 17.92 -3.67 0.80
N ALA A 267 19.14 -4.05 1.17
CA ALA A 267 20.29 -3.94 0.30
C ALA A 267 20.11 -4.77 -0.99
N THR A 268 19.56 -5.99 -0.87
CA THR A 268 19.21 -6.84 -2.02
C THR A 268 18.16 -6.18 -2.91
N THR A 269 17.09 -5.65 -2.32
CA THR A 269 16.04 -4.91 -3.06
C THR A 269 16.63 -3.74 -3.85
N TYR A 270 17.47 -2.92 -3.22
CA TYR A 270 18.12 -1.80 -3.92
C TYR A 270 19.07 -2.27 -5.04
N LEU A 271 19.77 -3.37 -4.83
CA LEU A 271 20.66 -3.93 -5.85
C LEU A 271 19.86 -4.42 -7.07
N ASP A 272 18.72 -5.08 -6.87
CA ASP A 272 17.89 -5.58 -7.97
C ASP A 272 17.19 -4.43 -8.72
N MET A 273 16.70 -3.42 -7.99
CA MET A 273 16.24 -2.18 -8.60
C MET A 273 17.34 -1.52 -9.45
N PHE A 274 18.57 -1.51 -8.96
CA PHE A 274 19.70 -0.92 -9.70
C PHE A 274 20.06 -1.72 -10.95
N LYS A 275 20.08 -3.06 -10.88
CA LYS A 275 20.26 -3.93 -12.05
C LYS A 275 19.20 -3.65 -13.12
N TYR A 276 17.93 -3.52 -12.68
CA TYR A 276 16.84 -3.14 -13.57
C TYR A 276 17.06 -1.79 -14.24
N LEU A 277 17.44 -0.75 -13.49
CA LEU A 277 17.75 0.58 -14.05
C LEU A 277 18.94 0.56 -15.02
N LYS A 278 19.99 -0.22 -14.72
CA LYS A 278 21.11 -0.44 -15.65
C LYS A 278 20.64 -1.03 -16.98
N ALA A 279 19.73 -2.00 -16.93
CA ALA A 279 19.15 -2.60 -18.14
C ALA A 279 18.28 -1.60 -18.92
N GLN A 280 17.48 -0.79 -18.24
CA GLN A 280 16.66 0.23 -18.90
C GLN A 280 17.53 1.32 -19.54
N ARG A 281 18.58 1.78 -18.85
CA ARG A 281 19.48 2.81 -19.36
C ARG A 281 20.12 2.41 -20.69
N LYS A 282 20.52 1.14 -20.84
CA LYS A 282 21.07 0.61 -22.09
C LYS A 282 20.11 0.73 -23.28
N LYS A 283 18.79 0.70 -23.03
CA LYS A 283 17.76 0.85 -24.07
C LYS A 283 17.67 2.28 -24.63
N TYR A 284 18.09 3.27 -23.85
CA TYR A 284 18.02 4.68 -24.23
C TYR A 284 19.32 5.20 -24.83
N ASN A 285 20.35 4.33 -25.07
CA ASN A 285 21.64 4.68 -25.72
C ASN A 285 22.35 5.90 -25.08
N PHE A 286 22.47 5.93 -23.77
CA PHE A 286 23.29 6.92 -23.06
C PHE A 286 24.66 6.40 -22.65
#